data_f3b8420cf356e36e41555993847a2dd5
#
_entry.id   f3b8420cf356e36e41555993847a2dd5
#
_cell.length_a   1.000
_cell.length_b   1.000
_cell.length_c   1.000
_cell.angle_alpha   90.00
_cell.angle_beta   90.00
_cell.angle_gamma   90.00
#
_symmetry.space_group_name_H-M   'P 1'
#
loop_
_entity.id
_entity.type
_entity.pdbx_description
1 polymer ?
#
loop_
_entity_poly.entity_id
_entity_poly.type
_entity_poly.pdbx_seq_one_letter_code
_entity_poly.pdbx_strand_id
1 'polypeptide(L)'
;RQVPLRDLWNPATCPVSFLPYLAWAFSVDRWDEGWTESVKRQVVKDAFYIHQHKGTTSAVRRVVEPFGFLIRIIEWWQTGEAPGTFRLDIGVQDQGITEDTYLELERLISDAKPCSRHMVGMSINLQTSGPHWVGAASYLGEEITIYPYINETIISGGTAHEGGAVHVIDTMRVNP
;
A
#
# COMPACT_ATOMS: atom_id res chain seq x y z
N ARG A 1 24.52 36.46 -18.64
CA ARG A 1 23.87 35.28 -18.04
C ARG A 1 24.39 34.06 -18.77
N GLN A 2 25.20 33.25 -18.12
CA GLN A 2 25.57 31.94 -18.65
C GLN A 2 24.33 31.07 -18.61
N VAL A 3 23.91 30.57 -19.76
CA VAL A 3 22.84 29.53 -19.81
C VAL A 3 23.52 28.21 -19.49
N PRO A 4 23.21 27.55 -18.37
CA PRO A 4 23.83 26.29 -18.00
C PRO A 4 23.24 25.17 -18.85
N LEU A 5 23.72 25.03 -20.08
CA LEU A 5 23.19 24.02 -21.03
C LEU A 5 23.23 22.60 -20.49
N ARG A 6 24.24 22.30 -19.66
CA ARG A 6 24.33 20.98 -19.00
C ARG A 6 23.19 20.73 -18.02
N ASP A 7 22.76 21.77 -17.30
CA ASP A 7 21.68 21.66 -16.32
C ASP A 7 20.32 21.42 -16.99
N LEU A 8 20.13 21.91 -18.21
CA LEU A 8 18.90 21.67 -18.96
C LEU A 8 18.71 20.21 -19.36
N TRP A 9 19.80 19.46 -19.54
CA TRP A 9 19.76 18.04 -19.90
C TRP A 9 19.78 17.09 -18.69
N ASN A 10 19.88 17.65 -17.48
CA ASN A 10 19.91 16.84 -16.29
C ASN A 10 18.55 16.91 -15.58
N PRO A 11 17.82 15.77 -15.45
CA PRO A 11 16.50 15.74 -14.80
C PRO A 11 16.50 16.30 -13.36
N ALA A 12 17.64 16.24 -12.67
CA ALA A 12 17.74 16.71 -11.28
C ALA A 12 17.85 18.23 -11.19
N THR A 13 18.53 18.88 -12.13
CA THR A 13 18.86 20.32 -12.09
C THR A 13 18.08 21.16 -13.07
N CYS A 14 17.41 20.54 -14.03
CA CYS A 14 16.59 21.21 -15.03
C CYS A 14 15.50 22.07 -14.35
N PRO A 15 15.31 23.34 -14.79
CA PRO A 15 14.19 24.14 -14.30
C PRO A 15 12.85 23.44 -14.55
N VAL A 16 11.91 23.56 -13.61
CA VAL A 16 10.60 22.87 -13.69
C VAL A 16 9.85 23.20 -14.98
N SER A 17 9.93 24.46 -15.44
CA SER A 17 9.29 24.91 -16.69
C SER A 17 9.87 24.25 -17.96
N PHE A 18 11.05 23.67 -17.89
CA PHE A 18 11.69 22.96 -19.01
C PHE A 18 11.54 21.44 -18.91
N LEU A 19 11.08 20.91 -17.79
CA LEU A 19 10.88 19.46 -17.62
C LEU A 19 9.98 18.82 -18.71
N PRO A 20 8.88 19.44 -19.16
CA PRO A 20 8.06 18.88 -20.24
C PRO A 20 8.85 18.70 -21.56
N TYR A 21 9.69 19.66 -21.87
CA TYR A 21 10.55 19.58 -23.09
C TYR A 21 11.63 18.50 -22.95
N LEU A 22 12.17 18.34 -21.73
CA LEU A 22 13.14 17.28 -21.46
C LEU A 22 12.46 15.91 -21.48
N ALA A 23 11.25 15.80 -20.98
CA ALA A 23 10.43 14.59 -21.07
C ALA A 23 10.17 14.20 -22.51
N TRP A 24 9.81 15.16 -23.36
CA TRP A 24 9.66 14.94 -24.80
C TRP A 24 10.96 14.49 -25.47
N ALA A 25 12.08 15.14 -25.14
CA ALA A 25 13.40 14.78 -25.67
C ALA A 25 13.85 13.36 -25.28
N PHE A 26 13.46 12.89 -24.10
CA PHE A 26 13.72 11.53 -23.62
C PHE A 26 12.62 10.53 -23.99
N SER A 27 11.65 10.98 -24.79
CA SER A 27 10.52 10.14 -25.26
C SER A 27 9.74 9.50 -24.11
N VAL A 28 9.49 10.26 -23.07
CA VAL A 28 8.65 9.77 -21.95
C VAL A 28 7.27 9.41 -22.50
N ASP A 29 6.85 8.16 -22.32
CA ASP A 29 5.59 7.63 -22.86
C ASP A 29 4.35 8.34 -22.30
N ARG A 30 4.41 8.76 -21.04
CA ARG A 30 3.32 9.43 -20.34
C ARG A 30 3.81 10.65 -19.57
N TRP A 31 3.04 11.73 -19.68
CA TRP A 31 3.29 12.97 -18.96
C TRP A 31 1.99 13.59 -18.50
N ASP A 32 1.93 13.99 -17.23
CA ASP A 32 0.81 14.72 -16.65
C ASP A 32 1.31 15.96 -15.92
N GLU A 33 0.70 17.10 -16.24
CA GLU A 33 1.04 18.37 -15.57
C GLU A 33 0.61 18.39 -14.10
N GLY A 34 -0.34 17.55 -13.70
CA GLY A 34 -0.79 17.40 -12.32
C GLY A 34 0.18 16.66 -11.41
N TRP A 35 1.17 15.97 -11.96
CA TRP A 35 2.16 15.24 -11.15
C TRP A 35 3.04 16.18 -10.32
N THR A 36 3.45 15.70 -9.14
CA THR A 36 4.40 16.43 -8.31
C THR A 36 5.75 16.58 -9.02
N GLU A 37 6.51 17.59 -8.67
CA GLU A 37 7.83 17.82 -9.26
C GLU A 37 8.76 16.62 -9.08
N SER A 38 8.71 15.97 -7.92
CA SER A 38 9.51 14.78 -7.64
C SER A 38 9.19 13.64 -8.59
N VAL A 39 7.91 13.36 -8.84
CA VAL A 39 7.46 12.35 -9.80
C VAL A 39 7.91 12.71 -11.20
N LYS A 40 7.68 13.95 -11.64
CA LYS A 40 8.10 14.44 -12.97
C LYS A 40 9.59 14.22 -13.21
N ARG A 41 10.44 14.58 -12.24
CA ARG A 41 11.89 14.40 -12.35
C ARG A 41 12.30 12.92 -12.38
N GLN A 42 11.66 12.11 -11.58
CA GLN A 42 11.96 10.68 -11.53
C GLN A 42 11.55 9.96 -12.82
N VAL A 43 10.37 10.27 -13.35
CA VAL A 43 9.88 9.71 -14.63
C VAL A 43 10.85 10.04 -15.77
N VAL A 44 11.31 11.29 -15.87
CA VAL A 44 12.30 11.68 -16.89
C VAL A 44 13.64 10.95 -16.69
N LYS A 45 14.09 10.83 -15.45
CA LYS A 45 15.32 10.12 -15.11
C LYS A 45 15.28 8.65 -15.51
N ASP A 46 14.15 8.00 -15.30
CA ASP A 46 13.97 6.57 -15.55
C ASP A 46 13.59 6.25 -17.00
N ALA A 47 13.21 7.24 -17.81
CA ALA A 47 12.76 7.05 -19.18
C ALA A 47 13.73 6.21 -20.04
N PHE A 48 15.03 6.52 -20.01
CA PHE A 48 16.02 5.77 -20.77
C PHE A 48 16.09 4.29 -20.34
N TYR A 49 16.08 4.04 -19.03
CA TYR A 49 16.08 2.69 -18.50
C TYR A 49 14.83 1.92 -18.89
N ILE A 50 13.66 2.56 -18.81
CA ILE A 50 12.37 1.97 -19.16
C ILE A 50 12.37 1.57 -20.62
N HIS A 51 12.82 2.44 -21.52
CA HIS A 51 12.91 2.14 -22.96
C HIS A 51 13.87 0.98 -23.27
N GLN A 52 15.02 0.97 -22.62
CA GLN A 52 16.02 -0.10 -22.81
C GLN A 52 15.50 -1.46 -22.33
N HIS A 53 14.68 -1.49 -21.27
CA HIS A 53 14.19 -2.70 -20.62
C HIS A 53 12.68 -2.90 -20.80
N LYS A 54 12.07 -2.22 -21.77
CA LYS A 54 10.63 -2.32 -22.03
C LYS A 54 10.22 -3.79 -22.21
N GLY A 55 9.14 -4.18 -21.55
CA GLY A 55 8.69 -5.57 -21.55
C GLY A 55 9.30 -6.45 -20.45
N THR A 56 10.10 -5.91 -19.55
CA THR A 56 10.60 -6.63 -18.38
C THR A 56 9.83 -6.25 -17.10
N THR A 57 9.87 -7.12 -16.12
CA THR A 57 9.28 -6.85 -14.78
C THR A 57 9.91 -5.64 -14.10
N SER A 58 11.20 -5.38 -14.37
CA SER A 58 11.91 -4.22 -13.83
C SER A 58 11.43 -2.90 -14.46
N ALA A 59 11.10 -2.88 -15.75
CA ALA A 59 10.53 -1.70 -16.40
C ALA A 59 9.15 -1.39 -15.83
N VAL A 60 8.26 -2.39 -15.72
CA VAL A 60 6.93 -2.21 -15.12
C VAL A 60 7.02 -1.66 -13.71
N ARG A 61 7.96 -2.18 -12.90
CA ARG A 61 8.18 -1.69 -11.53
C ARG A 61 8.60 -0.22 -11.52
N ARG A 62 9.59 0.15 -12.34
CA ARG A 62 10.10 1.53 -12.41
C ARG A 62 9.09 2.56 -12.90
N VAL A 63 8.13 2.14 -13.70
CA VAL A 63 7.06 3.03 -14.15
C VAL A 63 6.10 3.38 -13.01
N VAL A 64 5.90 2.47 -12.06
CA VAL A 64 4.90 2.59 -11.00
C VAL A 64 5.47 3.13 -9.68
N GLU A 65 6.73 2.81 -9.37
CA GLU A 65 7.41 3.25 -8.13
C GLU A 65 7.42 4.77 -7.88
N PRO A 66 7.60 5.66 -8.89
CA PRO A 66 7.59 7.10 -8.67
C PRO A 66 6.29 7.65 -8.07
N PHE A 67 5.19 6.94 -8.25
CA PHE A 67 3.88 7.29 -7.71
C PHE A 67 3.67 6.81 -6.27
N GLY A 68 4.69 6.19 -5.65
CA GLY A 68 4.62 5.70 -4.27
C GLY A 68 3.94 4.35 -4.12
N PHE A 69 3.81 3.60 -5.21
CA PHE A 69 3.21 2.27 -5.18
C PHE A 69 4.27 1.18 -5.19
N LEU A 70 4.11 0.21 -4.30
CA LEU A 70 4.90 -1.01 -4.32
C LEU A 70 4.22 -2.02 -5.23
N ILE A 71 4.96 -2.55 -6.19
CA ILE A 71 4.42 -3.51 -7.14
C ILE A 71 5.07 -4.88 -6.97
N ARG A 72 4.22 -5.90 -6.87
CA ARG A 72 4.62 -7.30 -6.93
C ARG A 72 3.99 -7.93 -8.16
N ILE A 73 4.83 -8.51 -9.00
CA ILE A 73 4.38 -9.23 -10.19
C ILE A 73 4.35 -10.71 -9.85
N ILE A 74 3.18 -11.32 -10.03
CA ILE A 74 2.92 -12.74 -9.79
C ILE A 74 2.74 -13.38 -11.15
N GLU A 75 3.67 -14.22 -11.53
CA GLU A 75 3.67 -14.87 -12.84
C GLU A 75 2.83 -16.15 -12.83
N TRP A 76 2.30 -16.54 -13.98
CA TRP A 76 1.40 -17.67 -14.18
C TRP A 76 1.88 -18.99 -13.57
N TRP A 77 3.19 -19.25 -13.54
CA TRP A 77 3.74 -20.48 -12.96
C TRP A 77 3.69 -20.52 -11.43
N GLN A 78 3.47 -19.38 -10.78
CA GLN A 78 3.34 -19.27 -9.33
C GLN A 78 1.90 -19.57 -8.88
N THR A 79 0.93 -19.30 -9.74
CA THR A 79 -0.50 -19.44 -9.45
C THR A 79 -1.15 -20.60 -10.20
N GLY A 80 -0.45 -21.21 -11.18
CA GLY A 80 -0.98 -22.27 -12.02
C GLY A 80 -1.98 -21.77 -13.08
N GLU A 81 -1.90 -20.49 -13.43
CA GLU A 81 -2.74 -19.89 -14.47
C GLU A 81 -2.28 -20.23 -15.89
N ALA A 82 -2.99 -19.72 -16.90
CA ALA A 82 -2.64 -19.95 -18.29
C ALA A 82 -1.24 -19.39 -18.63
N PRO A 83 -0.42 -20.12 -19.40
CA PRO A 83 0.89 -19.65 -19.80
C PRO A 83 0.85 -18.29 -20.48
N GLY A 84 1.79 -17.41 -20.11
CA GLY A 84 1.87 -16.06 -20.66
C GLY A 84 1.00 -15.01 -19.94
N THR A 85 0.37 -15.39 -18.85
CA THR A 85 -0.40 -14.46 -18.00
C THR A 85 0.38 -14.05 -16.75
N PHE A 86 -0.02 -12.93 -16.17
CA PHE A 86 0.51 -12.46 -14.89
C PHE A 86 -0.54 -11.66 -14.13
N ARG A 87 -0.39 -11.60 -12.83
CA ARG A 87 -1.15 -10.72 -11.93
C ARG A 87 -0.26 -9.66 -11.33
N LEU A 88 -0.87 -8.55 -11.00
CA LEU A 88 -0.21 -7.47 -10.28
C LEU A 88 -0.82 -7.32 -8.90
N ASP A 89 0.04 -7.22 -7.93
CA ASP A 89 -0.30 -6.89 -6.54
C ASP A 89 0.33 -5.54 -6.21
N ILE A 90 -0.50 -4.54 -6.00
CA ILE A 90 -0.06 -3.15 -5.77
C ILE A 90 -0.30 -2.81 -4.32
N GLY A 91 0.80 -2.57 -3.60
CA GLY A 91 0.77 -2.02 -2.24
C GLY A 91 0.68 -0.51 -2.28
N VAL A 92 -0.35 0.03 -1.66
CA VAL A 92 -0.55 1.48 -1.51
C VAL A 92 -0.14 1.88 -0.11
N GLN A 93 0.78 2.85 -0.02
CA GLN A 93 1.19 3.44 1.24
C GLN A 93 0.44 4.75 1.45
N ASP A 94 -0.07 4.97 2.66
CA ASP A 94 -0.61 6.23 3.22
C ASP A 94 -1.60 7.06 2.38
N GLN A 95 -1.64 6.91 1.08
CA GLN A 95 -2.55 7.62 0.19
C GLN A 95 -3.47 6.60 -0.47
N GLY A 96 -4.77 6.78 -0.29
CA GLY A 96 -5.75 5.95 -0.99
C GLY A 96 -5.58 6.04 -2.52
N ILE A 97 -6.06 5.05 -3.23
CA ILE A 97 -6.18 5.09 -4.69
C ILE A 97 -7.55 5.67 -5.06
N THR A 98 -7.54 6.70 -5.90
CA THR A 98 -8.74 7.18 -6.58
C THR A 98 -8.97 6.38 -7.88
N GLU A 99 -10.17 6.41 -8.41
CA GLU A 99 -10.49 5.76 -9.68
C GLU A 99 -9.62 6.28 -10.83
N ASP A 100 -9.37 7.58 -10.87
CA ASP A 100 -8.49 8.19 -11.89
C ASP A 100 -7.05 7.67 -11.78
N THR A 101 -6.53 7.54 -10.56
CA THR A 101 -5.19 6.98 -10.33
C THR A 101 -5.11 5.51 -10.74
N TYR A 102 -6.19 4.75 -10.49
CA TYR A 102 -6.27 3.35 -10.93
C TYR A 102 -6.19 3.23 -12.47
N LEU A 103 -6.98 4.02 -13.17
CA LEU A 103 -7.00 4.02 -14.64
C LEU A 103 -5.65 4.46 -15.22
N GLU A 104 -4.99 5.43 -14.60
CA GLU A 104 -3.67 5.88 -15.02
C GLU A 104 -2.62 4.79 -14.80
N LEU A 105 -2.64 4.09 -13.66
CA LEU A 105 -1.77 2.95 -13.40
C LEU A 105 -1.96 1.82 -14.42
N GLU A 106 -3.20 1.49 -14.75
CA GLU A 106 -3.49 0.45 -15.75
C GLU A 106 -2.89 0.82 -17.12
N ARG A 107 -2.99 2.08 -17.52
CA ARG A 107 -2.39 2.59 -18.77
C ARG A 107 -0.87 2.51 -18.73
N LEU A 108 -0.24 3.01 -17.67
CA LEU A 108 1.21 2.97 -17.48
C LEU A 108 1.76 1.53 -17.53
N ILE A 109 1.08 0.61 -16.88
CA ILE A 109 1.45 -0.81 -16.88
C ILE A 109 1.26 -1.41 -18.28
N SER A 110 0.17 -1.07 -18.97
CA SER A 110 -0.10 -1.55 -20.32
C SER A 110 0.98 -1.12 -21.32
N ASP A 111 1.50 0.09 -21.18
CA ASP A 111 2.57 0.62 -22.03
C ASP A 111 3.95 0.00 -21.73
N ALA A 112 4.19 -0.39 -20.46
CA ALA A 112 5.46 -0.94 -20.02
C ALA A 112 5.56 -2.48 -20.11
N LYS A 113 4.42 -3.20 -20.11
CA LYS A 113 4.38 -4.67 -20.16
C LYS A 113 4.84 -5.24 -21.51
N PRO A 114 5.28 -6.50 -21.56
CA PRO A 114 5.52 -7.19 -22.83
C PRO A 114 4.23 -7.34 -23.64
N CYS A 115 4.32 -7.17 -24.96
CA CYS A 115 3.18 -7.38 -25.85
C CYS A 115 2.63 -8.81 -25.82
N SER A 116 3.51 -9.80 -25.55
CA SER A 116 3.18 -11.23 -25.50
C SER A 116 2.60 -11.68 -24.16
N ARG A 117 2.50 -10.81 -23.19
CA ARG A 117 2.00 -11.13 -21.83
C ARG A 117 0.69 -10.42 -21.56
N HIS A 118 -0.23 -11.15 -20.92
CA HIS A 118 -1.55 -10.66 -20.60
C HIS A 118 -1.73 -10.52 -19.08
N MET A 119 -2.15 -9.34 -18.67
CA MET A 119 -2.54 -9.10 -17.28
C MET A 119 -3.93 -9.68 -17.06
N VAL A 120 -4.05 -10.65 -16.14
CA VAL A 120 -5.32 -11.30 -15.80
C VAL A 120 -6.05 -10.57 -14.69
N GLY A 121 -5.30 -9.92 -13.81
CA GLY A 121 -5.89 -9.20 -12.70
C GLY A 121 -4.89 -8.28 -12.00
N MET A 122 -5.44 -7.28 -11.34
CA MET A 122 -4.70 -6.34 -10.51
C MET A 122 -5.38 -6.30 -9.15
N SER A 123 -4.65 -6.64 -8.10
CA SER A 123 -5.10 -6.51 -6.72
C SER A 123 -4.43 -5.30 -6.07
N ILE A 124 -5.20 -4.56 -5.28
CA ILE A 124 -4.72 -3.39 -4.58
C ILE A 124 -4.82 -3.68 -3.09
N ASN A 125 -3.67 -3.64 -2.42
CA ASN A 125 -3.57 -3.84 -0.99
C ASN A 125 -3.14 -2.53 -0.32
N LEU A 126 -3.96 -2.06 0.61
CA LEU A 126 -3.59 -0.93 1.44
C LEU A 126 -2.61 -1.43 2.52
N GLN A 127 -1.38 -0.93 2.45
CA GLN A 127 -0.36 -1.20 3.46
C GLN A 127 -0.13 0.06 4.29
N THR A 128 -0.53 0.02 5.53
CA THR A 128 -0.16 1.05 6.49
C THR A 128 0.87 0.47 7.46
N SER A 129 1.95 1.19 7.67
CA SER A 129 2.94 0.85 8.69
C SER A 129 2.99 1.97 9.72
N GLY A 130 2.77 1.62 10.96
CA GLY A 130 2.84 2.58 12.05
C GLY A 130 2.89 1.85 13.39
N PRO A 131 3.38 2.49 14.44
CA PRO A 131 3.27 1.93 15.78
C PRO A 131 1.78 1.88 16.16
N HIS A 132 1.28 0.67 16.39
CA HIS A 132 -0.03 0.52 17.02
C HIS A 132 0.17 0.09 18.47
N TRP A 133 -0.59 0.71 19.34
CA TRP A 133 -0.56 0.40 20.76
C TRP A 133 -1.77 -0.47 21.08
N VAL A 134 -1.50 -1.67 21.54
CA VAL A 134 -2.56 -2.58 22.01
C VAL A 134 -2.52 -2.53 23.53
N GLY A 135 -3.58 -1.96 24.12
CA GLY A 135 -3.82 -2.01 25.55
C GLY A 135 -4.94 -3.00 25.83
N ALA A 136 -4.67 -4.01 26.64
CA ALA A 136 -5.71 -4.87 27.18
C ALA A 136 -5.82 -4.60 28.69
N ALA A 137 -7.01 -4.24 29.15
CA ALA A 137 -7.35 -4.18 30.56
C ALA A 137 -8.50 -5.15 30.81
N SER A 138 -8.28 -6.11 31.70
CA SER A 138 -9.34 -7.00 32.16
C SER A 138 -9.66 -6.67 33.60
N TYR A 139 -10.93 -6.46 33.88
CA TYR A 139 -11.45 -6.37 35.23
C TYR A 139 -12.29 -7.60 35.50
N LEU A 140 -11.97 -8.29 36.57
CA LEU A 140 -12.79 -9.36 37.10
C LEU A 140 -13.43 -8.83 38.38
N GLY A 141 -14.74 -8.77 38.39
CA GLY A 141 -15.50 -8.41 39.54
C GLY A 141 -16.63 -9.42 39.75
N GLU A 142 -16.74 -9.94 40.93
CA GLU A 142 -17.79 -10.88 41.31
C GLU A 142 -18.60 -10.29 42.47
N GLU A 143 -19.91 -10.29 42.38
CA GLU A 143 -20.76 -9.88 43.48
C GLU A 143 -21.16 -11.13 44.28
N ILE A 144 -20.59 -11.29 45.45
CA ILE A 144 -20.92 -12.38 46.33
C ILE A 144 -21.84 -11.84 47.46
N THR A 145 -23.07 -12.30 47.47
CA THR A 145 -24.00 -12.01 48.57
C THR A 145 -23.97 -13.18 49.53
N ILE A 146 -23.44 -12.97 50.74
CA ILE A 146 -23.38 -13.97 51.79
C ILE A 146 -24.57 -13.76 52.73
N TYR A 147 -25.43 -14.77 52.80
CA TYR A 147 -26.52 -14.79 53.78
C TYR A 147 -26.11 -15.67 54.95
N PRO A 148 -26.32 -15.24 56.22
CA PRO A 148 -26.10 -16.12 57.35
C PRO A 148 -27.13 -17.27 57.34
N TYR A 149 -26.65 -18.51 57.53
CA TYR A 149 -27.44 -19.75 57.60
C TYR A 149 -27.75 -20.51 56.31
N ILE A 150 -26.96 -20.39 55.27
CA ILE A 150 -27.16 -21.27 54.12
C ILE A 150 -25.97 -22.19 53.94
N ASN A 151 -26.18 -23.50 54.10
CA ASN A 151 -25.22 -24.54 53.77
C ASN A 151 -25.40 -24.93 52.28
N GLU A 152 -25.19 -24.00 51.38
CA GLU A 152 -25.23 -24.30 49.96
C GLU A 152 -23.84 -24.18 49.32
N THR A 153 -23.56 -25.09 48.43
CA THR A 153 -22.34 -25.03 47.62
C THR A 153 -22.50 -23.94 46.55
N ILE A 154 -21.74 -22.88 46.69
CA ILE A 154 -21.73 -21.81 45.70
C ILE A 154 -20.80 -22.23 44.55
N ILE A 155 -21.34 -22.40 43.35
CA ILE A 155 -20.59 -22.63 42.15
C ILE A 155 -20.62 -21.33 41.32
N SER A 156 -19.49 -20.67 41.22
CA SER A 156 -19.37 -19.54 40.29
C SER A 156 -18.76 -20.03 38.96
N GLY A 157 -19.43 -19.75 37.88
CA GLY A 157 -18.95 -20.03 36.54
C GLY A 157 -18.84 -18.73 35.75
N GLY A 158 -17.69 -18.48 35.22
CA GLY A 158 -17.46 -17.35 34.32
C GLY A 158 -17.03 -17.82 32.96
N THR A 159 -17.49 -17.14 31.92
CA THR A 159 -17.00 -17.33 30.57
C THR A 159 -16.02 -16.21 30.22
N ALA A 160 -14.76 -16.58 29.87
CA ALA A 160 -13.81 -15.65 29.37
C ALA A 160 -13.93 -15.63 27.83
N HIS A 161 -14.08 -14.46 27.26
CA HIS A 161 -14.05 -14.27 25.83
C HIS A 161 -12.70 -13.63 25.44
N GLU A 162 -11.92 -14.32 24.65
CA GLU A 162 -10.71 -13.76 24.05
C GLU A 162 -11.11 -12.85 22.90
N GLY A 163 -10.71 -11.58 22.96
CA GLY A 163 -10.90 -10.61 21.89
C GLY A 163 -11.79 -9.40 22.18
N GLY A 164 -12.23 -9.22 23.43
CA GLY A 164 -12.98 -8.05 23.87
C GLY A 164 -12.49 -7.50 25.20
N ALA A 165 -12.70 -6.22 25.48
CA ALA A 165 -12.53 -5.69 26.82
C ALA A 165 -13.62 -6.28 27.71
N VAL A 166 -13.24 -7.17 28.62
CA VAL A 166 -14.17 -7.72 29.62
C VAL A 166 -14.02 -6.90 30.88
N HIS A 167 -15.08 -6.22 31.25
CA HIS A 167 -15.17 -5.50 32.52
C HIS A 167 -16.01 -6.33 33.51
N VAL A 168 -15.37 -6.91 34.49
CA VAL A 168 -16.06 -7.69 35.52
C VAL A 168 -15.87 -6.95 36.86
N ILE A 169 -16.95 -6.52 37.49
CA ILE A 169 -16.93 -5.85 38.81
C ILE A 169 -17.47 -6.83 39.85
N ASP A 170 -16.64 -7.12 40.85
CA ASP A 170 -17.02 -7.92 41.97
C ASP A 170 -17.43 -7.03 43.16
N THR A 171 -18.65 -7.14 43.62
CA THR A 171 -19.14 -6.43 44.80
C THR A 171 -19.61 -7.41 45.85
N MET A 172 -18.84 -7.53 46.91
CA MET A 172 -19.24 -8.34 48.07
C MET A 172 -20.11 -7.53 49.01
N ARG A 173 -21.32 -7.97 49.27
CA ARG A 173 -22.18 -7.45 50.32
C ARG A 173 -22.33 -8.48 51.42
N VAL A 174 -21.92 -8.10 52.61
CA VAL A 174 -22.15 -8.89 53.83
C VAL A 174 -23.29 -8.22 54.57
N ASN A 175 -24.42 -8.92 54.67
CA ASN A 175 -25.55 -8.47 55.49
C ASN A 175 -25.42 -9.09 56.88
N PRO A 176 -25.58 -8.28 57.95
CA PRO A 176 -25.46 -8.76 59.31
C PRO A 176 -26.62 -9.69 59.74
#